data_fbe5d9dce20c06f1f6ed20171a10683b
#
_entry.id   fbe5d9dce20c06f1f6ed20171a10683b
#
_cell.length_a   1.000
_cell.length_b   1.000
_cell.length_c   1.000
_cell.angle_alpha   90.00
_cell.angle_beta   90.00
_cell.angle_gamma   90.00
#
_symmetry.space_group_name_H-M   'P 1'
#
loop_
_entity.id
_entity.type
_entity.pdbx_description
1 polymer ?
#
loop_
_entity_poly.entity_id
_entity_poly.type
_entity_poly.pdbx_seq_one_letter_code
_entity_poly.pdbx_strand_id
1 'polypeptide(L)'
;VADGKDAVAEIGASLQVAMIGSGSPDETANNFSNFLTKIFAPDTQKRFAGLGIDLMGSLANYKAAGISPIEGMLDVTERYLNATSPKALAGFKSAMQIQDNKARDEALQSLAKNFGLGEMFTDMQVMAFVRPMLANMDKYRAIRSGALKAADNDLLAASYAERLKSPLEATKALMVNTRDLSISLGNQLSPSFVSATRQLIPMIQSTKHWIEQ
;
A
#
# COMPACT_ATOMS: atom_id res chain seq x y z
N VAL A 1 -2.90 4.39 -11.30
CA VAL A 1 -3.28 3.86 -10.00
C VAL A 1 -4.79 3.67 -10.03
N ALA A 2 -5.30 2.59 -9.44
CA ALA A 2 -6.72 2.33 -9.26
C ALA A 2 -7.34 3.40 -8.35
N ASP A 3 -8.67 3.48 -8.33
CA ASP A 3 -9.40 4.46 -7.50
C ASP A 3 -10.06 3.78 -6.29
N GLY A 4 -10.29 4.56 -5.25
CA GLY A 4 -11.06 4.12 -4.08
C GLY A 4 -10.48 2.88 -3.39
N LYS A 5 -11.33 1.88 -3.11
CA LYS A 5 -10.96 0.64 -2.42
C LYS A 5 -9.89 -0.18 -3.14
N ASP A 6 -9.92 -0.17 -4.48
CA ASP A 6 -8.91 -0.87 -5.28
C ASP A 6 -7.51 -0.28 -5.10
N ALA A 7 -7.40 1.05 -5.05
CA ALA A 7 -6.14 1.74 -4.78
C ALA A 7 -5.59 1.40 -3.39
N VAL A 8 -6.46 1.42 -2.37
CA VAL A 8 -6.05 1.09 -0.99
C VAL A 8 -5.60 -0.37 -0.89
N ALA A 9 -6.34 -1.31 -1.47
CA ALA A 9 -6.00 -2.72 -1.48
C ALA A 9 -4.67 -2.98 -2.21
N GLU A 10 -4.45 -2.32 -3.35
CA GLU A 10 -3.24 -2.43 -4.14
C GLU A 10 -2.02 -1.87 -3.42
N ILE A 11 -2.11 -0.64 -2.91
CA ILE A 11 -1.02 0.01 -2.18
C ILE A 11 -0.68 -0.79 -0.92
N GLY A 12 -1.69 -1.20 -0.16
CA GLY A 12 -1.51 -1.99 1.05
C GLY A 12 -0.84 -3.34 0.77
N ALA A 13 -1.27 -4.06 -0.26
CA ALA A 13 -0.65 -5.32 -0.67
C ALA A 13 0.79 -5.13 -1.17
N SER A 14 1.04 -4.08 -1.95
CA SER A 14 2.36 -3.73 -2.46
C SER A 14 3.34 -3.44 -1.33
N LEU A 15 2.96 -2.59 -0.38
CA LEU A 15 3.81 -2.23 0.75
C LEU A 15 4.08 -3.43 1.67
N GLN A 16 3.08 -4.28 1.95
CA GLN A 16 3.26 -5.48 2.76
C GLN A 16 4.23 -6.47 2.13
N VAL A 17 4.15 -6.67 0.81
CA VAL A 17 5.05 -7.59 0.11
C VAL A 17 6.44 -6.99 -0.05
N ALA A 18 6.55 -5.72 -0.42
CA ALA A 18 7.84 -5.05 -0.55
C ALA A 18 8.59 -4.99 0.79
N MET A 19 7.87 -4.86 1.92
CA MET A 19 8.44 -4.88 3.27
C MET A 19 9.22 -6.17 3.59
N ILE A 20 8.91 -7.29 2.92
CA ILE A 20 9.64 -8.55 3.10
C ILE A 20 11.12 -8.41 2.68
N GLY A 21 11.39 -7.52 1.72
CA GLY A 21 12.74 -7.25 1.20
C GLY A 21 13.36 -5.95 1.69
N SER A 22 12.71 -5.23 2.59
CA SER A 22 13.18 -3.93 3.10
C SER A 22 13.57 -4.01 4.57
N GLY A 23 14.43 -3.10 5.02
CA GLY A 23 14.87 -3.01 6.41
C GLY A 23 13.89 -2.28 7.32
N SER A 24 13.01 -1.43 6.76
CA SER A 24 12.06 -0.61 7.53
C SER A 24 10.84 -0.20 6.71
N PRO A 25 9.73 0.21 7.37
CA PRO A 25 8.56 0.79 6.69
C PRO A 25 8.89 2.03 5.87
N ASP A 26 9.76 2.91 6.37
CA ASP A 26 10.15 4.16 5.70
C ASP A 26 10.95 3.87 4.42
N GLU A 27 11.86 2.92 4.47
CA GLU A 27 12.59 2.44 3.30
C GLU A 27 11.64 1.85 2.26
N THR A 28 10.70 1.01 2.70
CA THR A 28 9.68 0.43 1.81
C THR A 28 8.83 1.49 1.12
N ALA A 29 8.36 2.49 1.85
CA ALA A 29 7.57 3.58 1.32
C ALA A 29 8.37 4.43 0.31
N ASN A 30 9.64 4.68 0.59
CA ASN A 30 10.54 5.41 -0.31
C ASN A 30 10.80 4.62 -1.61
N ASN A 31 11.09 3.32 -1.50
CA ASN A 31 11.30 2.44 -2.66
C ASN A 31 10.04 2.35 -3.53
N PHE A 32 8.86 2.25 -2.90
CA PHE A 32 7.58 2.25 -3.60
C PHE A 32 7.31 3.58 -4.31
N SER A 33 7.55 4.71 -3.66
CA SER A 33 7.39 6.06 -4.27
C SER A 33 8.29 6.23 -5.50
N ASN A 34 9.55 5.80 -5.41
CA ASN A 34 10.47 5.82 -6.54
C ASN A 34 10.00 4.92 -7.68
N PHE A 35 9.51 3.72 -7.38
CA PHE A 35 8.92 2.83 -8.36
C PHE A 35 7.74 3.48 -9.10
N LEU A 36 6.80 4.10 -8.38
CA LEU A 36 5.66 4.80 -8.99
C LEU A 36 6.11 5.95 -9.92
N THR A 37 7.13 6.69 -9.49
CA THR A 37 7.70 7.79 -10.30
C THR A 37 8.33 7.25 -11.58
N LYS A 38 8.99 6.10 -11.51
CA LYS A 38 9.75 5.52 -12.64
C LYS A 38 8.90 4.70 -13.62
N ILE A 39 7.72 4.20 -13.24
CA ILE A 39 6.84 3.45 -14.17
C ILE A 39 6.63 4.21 -15.48
N PHE A 40 6.35 5.51 -15.41
CA PHE A 40 6.03 6.35 -16.56
C PHE A 40 7.19 7.23 -17.03
N ALA A 41 8.37 7.10 -16.43
CA ALA A 41 9.52 7.93 -16.77
C ALA A 41 10.04 7.62 -18.18
N PRO A 42 10.43 8.65 -18.98
CA PRO A 42 10.91 8.46 -20.35
C PRO A 42 12.15 7.57 -20.45
N ASP A 43 13.02 7.60 -19.45
CA ASP A 43 14.21 6.74 -19.38
C ASP A 43 13.83 5.27 -19.23
N THR A 44 12.85 4.94 -18.41
CA THR A 44 12.29 3.59 -18.26
C THR A 44 11.66 3.11 -19.58
N GLN A 45 10.84 3.94 -20.22
CA GLN A 45 10.23 3.61 -21.51
C GLN A 45 11.29 3.29 -22.58
N LYS A 46 12.34 4.11 -22.68
CA LYS A 46 13.45 3.88 -23.62
C LYS A 46 14.17 2.55 -23.36
N ARG A 47 14.36 2.17 -22.09
CA ARG A 47 15.01 0.91 -21.73
C ARG A 47 14.16 -0.29 -22.15
N PHE A 48 12.88 -0.27 -21.85
CA PHE A 48 11.95 -1.31 -22.27
C PHE A 48 11.87 -1.41 -23.80
N ALA A 49 11.83 -0.27 -24.50
CA ALA A 49 11.88 -0.24 -25.96
C ALA A 49 13.18 -0.85 -26.51
N GLY A 50 14.33 -0.61 -25.85
CA GLY A 50 15.59 -1.26 -26.19
C GLY A 50 15.60 -2.78 -26.04
N LEU A 51 14.71 -3.32 -25.19
CA LEU A 51 14.47 -4.75 -25.01
C LEU A 51 13.34 -5.28 -25.92
N GLY A 52 12.83 -4.47 -26.84
CA GLY A 52 11.73 -4.83 -27.76
C GLY A 52 10.34 -4.80 -27.12
N ILE A 53 10.19 -4.14 -25.96
CA ILE A 53 8.92 -4.05 -25.22
C ILE A 53 8.30 -2.67 -25.37
N ASP A 54 7.10 -2.58 -25.93
CA ASP A 54 6.25 -1.38 -25.85
C ASP A 54 5.61 -1.33 -24.45
N LEU A 55 6.29 -0.67 -23.52
CA LEU A 55 5.84 -0.56 -22.14
C LEU A 55 4.50 0.16 -22.04
N MET A 56 4.35 1.29 -22.71
CA MET A 56 3.13 2.12 -22.60
C MET A 56 1.92 1.44 -23.23
N GLY A 57 2.09 0.80 -24.39
CA GLY A 57 1.04 -0.02 -25.02
C GLY A 57 0.66 -1.22 -24.14
N SER A 58 1.64 -1.86 -23.53
CA SER A 58 1.41 -2.97 -22.60
C SER A 58 0.61 -2.51 -21.38
N LEU A 59 1.00 -1.41 -20.73
CA LEU A 59 0.28 -0.87 -19.56
C LEU A 59 -1.13 -0.39 -19.92
N ALA A 60 -1.33 0.17 -21.11
CA ALA A 60 -2.66 0.55 -21.60
C ALA A 60 -3.57 -0.68 -21.77
N ASN A 61 -3.04 -1.78 -22.31
CA ASN A 61 -3.78 -3.04 -22.45
C ASN A 61 -4.12 -3.64 -21.08
N TYR A 62 -3.18 -3.63 -20.12
CA TYR A 62 -3.46 -4.06 -18.75
C TYR A 62 -4.55 -3.23 -18.09
N LYS A 63 -4.49 -1.91 -18.25
CA LYS A 63 -5.53 -1.01 -17.72
C LYS A 63 -6.91 -1.30 -18.34
N ALA A 64 -6.98 -1.55 -19.63
CA ALA A 64 -8.22 -1.93 -20.32
C ALA A 64 -8.78 -3.27 -19.80
N ALA A 65 -7.91 -4.18 -19.35
CA ALA A 65 -8.28 -5.43 -18.69
C ALA A 65 -8.56 -5.28 -17.17
N GLY A 66 -8.59 -4.06 -16.62
CA GLY A 66 -8.83 -3.81 -15.20
C GLY A 66 -7.62 -4.11 -14.30
N ILE A 67 -6.45 -4.31 -14.88
CA ILE A 67 -5.19 -4.54 -14.15
C ILE A 67 -4.49 -3.21 -13.96
N SER A 68 -4.00 -2.97 -12.75
CA SER A 68 -3.35 -1.72 -12.41
C SER A 68 -1.98 -1.56 -13.09
N PRO A 69 -1.47 -0.32 -13.23
CA PRO A 69 -0.14 -0.08 -13.74
C PRO A 69 0.97 -0.72 -12.90
N ILE A 70 0.79 -0.86 -11.59
CA ILE A 70 1.75 -1.53 -10.69
C ILE A 70 1.84 -3.02 -11.05
N GLU A 71 0.71 -3.71 -11.05
CA GLU A 71 0.65 -5.13 -11.41
C GLU A 71 1.06 -5.35 -12.86
N GLY A 72 0.61 -4.49 -13.78
CA GLY A 72 0.99 -4.55 -15.19
C GLY A 72 2.49 -4.42 -15.41
N MET A 73 3.17 -3.49 -14.73
CA MET A 73 4.63 -3.33 -14.81
C MET A 73 5.36 -4.57 -14.29
N LEU A 74 4.91 -5.13 -13.17
CA LEU A 74 5.49 -6.35 -12.60
C LEU A 74 5.27 -7.56 -13.53
N ASP A 75 4.08 -7.70 -14.12
CA ASP A 75 3.77 -8.79 -15.05
C ASP A 75 4.58 -8.69 -16.35
N VAL A 76 4.73 -7.49 -16.92
CA VAL A 76 5.63 -7.28 -18.10
C VAL A 76 7.07 -7.69 -17.76
N THR A 77 7.55 -7.30 -16.56
CA THR A 77 8.88 -7.66 -16.09
C THR A 77 9.02 -9.18 -15.90
N GLU A 78 8.02 -9.81 -15.28
CA GLU A 78 7.98 -11.26 -15.07
C GLU A 78 8.00 -12.03 -16.39
N ARG A 79 7.18 -11.62 -17.37
CA ARG A 79 7.13 -12.23 -18.70
C ARG A 79 8.45 -12.11 -19.44
N TYR A 80 9.07 -10.94 -19.39
CA TYR A 80 10.38 -10.75 -19.98
C TYR A 80 11.44 -11.68 -19.38
N LEU A 81 11.48 -11.76 -18.05
CA LEU A 81 12.40 -12.66 -17.34
C LEU A 81 12.13 -14.13 -17.69
N ASN A 82 10.87 -14.55 -17.77
CA ASN A 82 10.52 -15.91 -18.14
C ASN A 82 10.95 -16.26 -19.58
N ALA A 83 10.84 -15.30 -20.49
CA ALA A 83 11.24 -15.50 -21.89
C ALA A 83 12.77 -15.51 -22.07
N THR A 84 13.49 -14.67 -21.36
CA THR A 84 14.96 -14.51 -21.52
C THR A 84 15.77 -15.34 -20.52
N SER A 85 15.22 -15.60 -19.34
CA SER A 85 15.92 -16.24 -18.22
C SER A 85 14.95 -17.03 -17.34
N PRO A 86 14.41 -18.18 -17.80
CA PRO A 86 13.37 -18.93 -17.07
C PRO A 86 13.73 -19.34 -15.63
N LYS A 87 15.04 -19.41 -15.31
CA LYS A 87 15.53 -19.70 -13.96
C LYS A 87 15.52 -18.48 -13.02
N ALA A 88 15.32 -17.26 -13.56
CA ALA A 88 15.40 -16.03 -12.77
C ALA A 88 14.37 -16.01 -11.64
N LEU A 89 13.11 -16.25 -11.94
CA LEU A 89 12.03 -16.23 -10.94
C LEU A 89 12.20 -17.30 -9.86
N ALA A 90 12.63 -18.50 -10.24
CA ALA A 90 12.94 -19.55 -9.28
C ALA A 90 14.08 -19.12 -8.35
N GLY A 91 15.12 -18.47 -8.90
CA GLY A 91 16.22 -17.90 -8.15
C GLY A 91 15.75 -16.83 -7.16
N PHE A 92 14.90 -15.89 -7.59
CA PHE A 92 14.35 -14.86 -6.70
C PHE A 92 13.52 -15.49 -5.58
N LYS A 93 12.63 -16.44 -5.88
CA LYS A 93 11.84 -17.18 -4.87
C LYS A 93 12.75 -17.89 -3.86
N SER A 94 13.82 -18.55 -4.32
CA SER A 94 14.78 -19.23 -3.45
C SER A 94 15.55 -18.25 -2.56
N ALA A 95 15.99 -17.13 -3.11
CA ALA A 95 16.69 -16.09 -2.34
C ALA A 95 15.82 -15.52 -1.21
N MET A 96 14.50 -15.40 -1.42
CA MET A 96 13.57 -14.93 -0.38
C MET A 96 13.42 -15.89 0.80
N GLN A 97 13.87 -17.15 0.69
CA GLN A 97 13.88 -18.11 1.81
C GLN A 97 15.10 -17.92 2.74
N ILE A 98 16.08 -17.12 2.35
CA ILE A 98 17.26 -16.84 3.16
C ILE A 98 16.83 -16.01 4.37
N GLN A 99 17.10 -16.53 5.59
CA GLN A 99 16.68 -15.90 6.84
C GLN A 99 17.48 -14.64 7.17
N ASP A 100 18.78 -14.67 6.89
CA ASP A 100 19.63 -13.50 7.10
C ASP A 100 19.32 -12.40 6.07
N ASN A 101 19.00 -11.21 6.56
CA ASN A 101 18.58 -10.09 5.72
C ASN A 101 19.67 -9.65 4.75
N LYS A 102 20.92 -9.60 5.22
CA LYS A 102 22.06 -9.15 4.41
C LYS A 102 22.38 -10.17 3.32
N ALA A 103 22.47 -11.45 3.67
CA ALA A 103 22.71 -12.51 2.70
C ALA A 103 21.58 -12.61 1.67
N ARG A 104 20.33 -12.40 2.10
CA ARG A 104 19.17 -12.35 1.19
C ARG A 104 19.29 -11.20 0.19
N ASP A 105 19.63 -10.01 0.66
CA ASP A 105 19.76 -8.84 -0.21
C ASP A 105 20.92 -9.00 -1.20
N GLU A 106 22.07 -9.49 -0.76
CA GLU A 106 23.19 -9.83 -1.63
C GLU A 106 22.83 -10.87 -2.70
N ALA A 107 22.08 -11.91 -2.34
CA ALA A 107 21.58 -12.91 -3.28
C ALA A 107 20.62 -12.30 -4.31
N LEU A 108 19.68 -11.47 -3.87
CA LEU A 108 18.73 -10.78 -4.75
C LEU A 108 19.44 -9.80 -5.69
N GLN A 109 20.46 -9.08 -5.22
CA GLN A 109 21.28 -8.19 -6.05
C GLN A 109 22.04 -8.97 -7.10
N SER A 110 22.68 -10.07 -6.71
CA SER A 110 23.42 -10.94 -7.62
C SER A 110 22.51 -11.49 -8.72
N LEU A 111 21.32 -11.98 -8.36
CA LEU A 111 20.32 -12.47 -9.31
C LEU A 111 19.86 -11.36 -10.26
N ALA A 112 19.56 -10.17 -9.75
CA ALA A 112 19.16 -9.03 -10.55
C ALA A 112 20.21 -8.64 -11.60
N LYS A 113 21.49 -8.66 -11.20
CA LYS A 113 22.61 -8.42 -12.10
C LYS A 113 22.76 -9.53 -13.16
N ASN A 114 22.67 -10.79 -12.74
CA ASN A 114 22.88 -11.93 -13.63
C ASN A 114 21.74 -12.13 -14.66
N PHE A 115 20.53 -11.69 -14.32
CA PHE A 115 19.34 -11.85 -15.16
C PHE A 115 18.86 -10.58 -15.85
N GLY A 116 19.68 -9.52 -15.87
CA GLY A 116 19.42 -8.34 -16.70
C GLY A 116 18.33 -7.39 -16.15
N LEU A 117 17.90 -7.54 -14.89
CA LEU A 117 16.98 -6.55 -14.30
C LEU A 117 17.57 -5.14 -14.26
N GLY A 118 18.88 -5.01 -14.16
CA GLY A 118 19.58 -3.74 -14.23
C GLY A 118 19.48 -3.04 -15.59
N GLU A 119 19.17 -3.77 -16.66
CA GLU A 119 18.90 -3.21 -17.98
C GLU A 119 17.52 -2.53 -18.02
N MET A 120 16.54 -3.11 -17.33
CA MET A 120 15.18 -2.56 -17.22
C MET A 120 15.11 -1.40 -16.22
N PHE A 121 15.74 -1.57 -15.07
CA PHE A 121 15.71 -0.62 -13.96
C PHE A 121 17.13 -0.30 -13.48
N THR A 122 17.55 0.94 -13.61
CA THR A 122 18.88 1.40 -13.11
C THR A 122 18.82 1.97 -11.72
N ASP A 123 17.64 2.34 -11.25
CA ASP A 123 17.45 2.92 -9.93
C ASP A 123 17.45 1.81 -8.87
N MET A 124 18.35 1.93 -7.89
CA MET A 124 18.49 0.93 -6.82
C MET A 124 17.25 0.81 -5.95
N GLN A 125 16.51 1.91 -5.71
CA GLN A 125 15.31 1.92 -4.90
C GLN A 125 14.16 1.24 -5.64
N VAL A 126 14.05 1.49 -6.96
CA VAL A 126 13.10 0.76 -7.82
C VAL A 126 13.40 -0.74 -7.80
N MET A 127 14.67 -1.11 -7.91
CA MET A 127 15.09 -2.50 -7.83
C MET A 127 14.80 -3.13 -6.47
N ALA A 128 14.99 -2.38 -5.38
CA ALA A 128 14.68 -2.83 -4.02
C ALA A 128 13.16 -3.09 -3.83
N PHE A 129 12.29 -2.38 -4.56
CA PHE A 129 10.86 -2.66 -4.61
C PHE A 129 10.53 -3.85 -5.52
N VAL A 130 11.05 -3.87 -6.74
CA VAL A 130 10.68 -4.86 -7.77
C VAL A 130 11.09 -6.28 -7.39
N ARG A 131 12.30 -6.47 -6.82
CA ARG A 131 12.83 -7.80 -6.48
C ARG A 131 11.93 -8.61 -5.53
N PRO A 132 11.54 -8.10 -4.34
CA PRO A 132 10.64 -8.83 -3.44
C PRO A 132 9.25 -9.00 -4.04
N MET A 133 8.77 -8.05 -4.85
CA MET A 133 7.49 -8.16 -5.53
C MET A 133 7.48 -9.32 -6.53
N LEU A 134 8.45 -9.42 -7.43
CA LEU A 134 8.57 -10.53 -8.40
C LEU A 134 8.67 -11.89 -7.70
N ALA A 135 9.40 -11.96 -6.59
CA ALA A 135 9.53 -13.19 -5.82
C ALA A 135 8.23 -13.63 -5.11
N ASN A 136 7.30 -12.70 -4.89
CA ASN A 136 6.09 -12.92 -4.08
C ASN A 136 4.79 -12.47 -4.79
N MET A 137 4.72 -12.55 -6.13
CA MET A 137 3.53 -12.12 -6.89
C MET A 137 2.25 -12.81 -6.42
N ASP A 138 2.31 -14.12 -6.12
CA ASP A 138 1.16 -14.87 -5.64
C ASP A 138 0.65 -14.33 -4.29
N LYS A 139 1.59 -13.97 -3.39
CA LYS A 139 1.27 -13.38 -2.09
C LYS A 139 0.67 -11.98 -2.24
N TYR A 140 1.22 -11.17 -3.14
CA TYR A 140 0.66 -9.86 -3.47
C TYR A 140 -0.79 -9.98 -3.94
N ARG A 141 -1.07 -10.86 -4.91
CA ARG A 141 -2.41 -11.09 -5.45
C ARG A 141 -3.37 -11.59 -4.37
N ALA A 142 -2.92 -12.49 -3.51
CA ALA A 142 -3.72 -13.02 -2.40
C ALA A 142 -4.08 -11.92 -1.38
N ILE A 143 -3.14 -11.08 -0.98
CA ILE A 143 -3.37 -9.97 -0.04
C ILE A 143 -4.33 -8.95 -0.66
N ARG A 144 -4.09 -8.53 -1.92
CA ARG A 144 -4.96 -7.60 -2.63
C ARG A 144 -6.39 -8.11 -2.76
N SER A 145 -6.55 -9.37 -3.19
CA SER A 145 -7.87 -10.01 -3.29
C SER A 145 -8.57 -10.14 -1.94
N GLY A 146 -7.83 -10.49 -0.89
CA GLY A 146 -8.35 -10.55 0.48
C GLY A 146 -8.85 -9.20 0.98
N ALA A 147 -8.07 -8.14 0.71
CA ALA A 147 -8.45 -6.77 1.08
C ALA A 147 -9.72 -6.30 0.35
N LEU A 148 -9.84 -6.60 -0.95
CA LEU A 148 -11.03 -6.27 -1.74
C LEU A 148 -12.27 -7.02 -1.24
N LYS A 149 -12.15 -8.32 -0.96
CA LYS A 149 -13.24 -9.11 -0.38
C LYS A 149 -13.66 -8.58 1.00
N ALA A 150 -12.70 -8.18 1.82
CA ALA A 150 -12.97 -7.57 3.12
C ALA A 150 -13.73 -6.24 2.99
N ALA A 151 -13.36 -5.42 2.00
CA ALA A 151 -14.04 -4.17 1.71
C ALA A 151 -15.45 -4.38 1.15
N ASP A 152 -15.65 -5.40 0.30
CA ASP A 152 -16.97 -5.73 -0.26
C ASP A 152 -17.93 -6.28 0.80
N ASN A 153 -17.42 -6.97 1.80
CA ASN A 153 -18.22 -7.50 2.92
C ASN A 153 -18.46 -6.49 4.03
N ASP A 154 -18.04 -5.23 3.84
CA ASP A 154 -18.20 -4.14 4.81
C ASP A 154 -17.68 -4.49 6.22
N LEU A 155 -16.61 -5.29 6.26
CA LEU A 155 -16.00 -5.76 7.53
C LEU A 155 -15.55 -4.61 8.42
N LEU A 156 -15.18 -3.46 7.84
CA LEU A 156 -14.83 -2.27 8.60
C LEU A 156 -16.03 -1.68 9.31
N ALA A 157 -17.18 -1.57 8.61
CA ALA A 157 -18.42 -1.07 9.23
C ALA A 157 -18.95 -2.06 10.26
N ALA A 158 -18.92 -3.37 9.97
CA ALA A 158 -19.32 -4.40 10.94
C ALA A 158 -18.41 -4.39 12.19
N SER A 159 -17.09 -4.30 12.00
CA SER A 159 -16.13 -4.20 13.10
C SER A 159 -16.28 -2.90 13.90
N TYR A 160 -16.56 -1.79 13.20
CA TYR A 160 -16.82 -0.49 13.84
C TYR A 160 -18.13 -0.53 14.64
N ALA A 161 -19.20 -1.09 14.08
CA ALA A 161 -20.46 -1.27 14.77
C ALA A 161 -20.33 -2.16 16.01
N GLU A 162 -19.52 -3.21 15.94
CA GLU A 162 -19.23 -4.07 17.09
C GLU A 162 -18.43 -3.32 18.17
N ARG A 163 -17.43 -2.53 17.77
CA ARG A 163 -16.67 -1.69 18.70
C ARG A 163 -17.52 -0.63 19.38
N LEU A 164 -18.49 -0.04 18.68
CA LEU A 164 -19.41 0.95 19.25
C LEU A 164 -20.33 0.36 20.33
N LYS A 165 -20.50 -0.97 20.41
CA LYS A 165 -21.19 -1.61 21.51
C LYS A 165 -20.42 -1.53 22.83
N SER A 166 -19.13 -1.28 22.78
CA SER A 166 -18.32 -1.00 23.98
C SER A 166 -18.63 0.42 24.50
N PRO A 167 -19.00 0.58 25.79
CA PRO A 167 -19.27 1.90 26.35
C PRO A 167 -18.12 2.88 26.19
N LEU A 168 -16.88 2.40 26.28
CA LEU A 168 -15.66 3.21 26.12
C LEU A 168 -15.50 3.74 24.70
N GLU A 169 -15.73 2.91 23.69
CA GLU A 169 -15.60 3.32 22.29
C GLU A 169 -16.78 4.20 21.85
N ALA A 170 -18.00 3.93 22.36
CA ALA A 170 -19.14 4.81 22.15
C ALA A 170 -18.88 6.23 22.70
N THR A 171 -18.27 6.32 23.88
CA THR A 171 -17.90 7.61 24.48
C THR A 171 -16.82 8.33 23.66
N LYS A 172 -15.81 7.62 23.16
CA LYS A 172 -14.78 8.21 22.28
C LYS A 172 -15.37 8.71 20.95
N ALA A 173 -16.26 7.93 20.33
CA ALA A 173 -16.95 8.32 19.10
C ALA A 173 -17.81 9.57 19.32
N LEU A 174 -18.49 9.67 20.47
CA LEU A 174 -19.24 10.86 20.85
C LEU A 174 -18.34 12.09 21.01
N MET A 175 -17.17 11.94 21.66
CA MET A 175 -16.19 13.01 21.82
C MET A 175 -15.61 13.49 20.48
N VAL A 176 -15.30 12.59 19.57
CA VAL A 176 -14.82 12.95 18.22
C VAL A 176 -15.90 13.71 17.46
N ASN A 177 -17.12 13.18 17.42
CA ASN A 177 -18.24 13.81 16.71
C ASN A 177 -18.59 15.19 17.31
N THR A 178 -18.53 15.37 18.64
CA THR A 178 -18.75 16.67 19.27
C THR A 178 -17.63 17.65 18.98
N ARG A 179 -16.38 17.18 18.88
CA ARG A 179 -15.23 18.02 18.49
C ARG A 179 -15.34 18.46 17.02
N ASP A 180 -15.70 17.56 16.11
CA ASP A 180 -15.86 17.88 14.69
C ASP A 180 -17.07 18.82 14.48
N LEU A 181 -18.15 18.62 15.22
CA LEU A 181 -19.27 19.53 15.24
C LEU A 181 -18.87 20.93 15.75
N SER A 182 -18.08 21.01 16.82
CA SER A 182 -17.60 22.30 17.35
C SER A 182 -16.63 23.00 16.40
N ILE A 183 -15.83 22.29 15.63
CA ILE A 183 -14.94 22.85 14.60
C ILE A 183 -15.75 23.34 13.39
N SER A 184 -16.72 22.57 12.91
CA SER A 184 -17.55 22.94 11.76
C SER A 184 -18.54 24.08 12.08
N LEU A 185 -19.02 24.15 13.32
CA LEU A 185 -19.91 25.20 13.80
C LEU A 185 -19.17 26.43 14.30
N GLY A 186 -17.88 26.31 14.68
CA GLY A 186 -17.07 27.41 15.23
C GLY A 186 -16.88 28.60 14.28
N ASN A 187 -17.07 28.40 12.99
CA ASN A 187 -16.98 29.46 11.97
C ASN A 187 -18.34 30.12 11.64
N GLN A 188 -19.46 29.62 12.17
CA GLN A 188 -20.80 30.11 11.81
C GLN A 188 -21.73 30.45 13.00
N LEU A 189 -21.29 30.22 14.23
CA LEU A 189 -22.18 30.37 15.38
C LEU A 189 -21.94 31.63 16.22
N SER A 190 -23.06 32.25 16.55
CA SER A 190 -23.18 33.39 17.47
C SER A 190 -22.58 33.05 18.85
N PRO A 191 -22.00 34.03 19.57
CA PRO A 191 -21.42 33.87 20.92
C PRO A 191 -22.32 33.17 21.94
N SER A 192 -23.63 33.23 21.75
CA SER A 192 -24.65 32.58 22.59
C SER A 192 -24.58 31.04 22.55
N PHE A 193 -24.17 30.44 21.43
CA PHE A 193 -24.06 28.99 21.30
C PHE A 193 -22.76 28.46 21.92
N VAL A 194 -21.69 29.24 21.88
CA VAL A 194 -20.44 28.95 22.56
C VAL A 194 -20.58 28.89 24.07
N SER A 195 -21.46 29.73 24.64
CA SER A 195 -21.77 29.69 26.08
C SER A 195 -22.62 28.47 26.48
N ALA A 196 -23.54 28.02 25.62
CA ALA A 196 -24.32 26.80 25.88
C ALA A 196 -23.46 25.53 25.84
N THR A 197 -22.50 25.43 24.89
CA THR A 197 -21.54 24.33 24.84
C THR A 197 -20.60 24.32 26.04
N ARG A 198 -20.17 25.47 26.54
CA ARG A 198 -19.37 25.57 27.78
C ARG A 198 -20.11 25.09 29.02
N GLN A 199 -21.43 25.17 29.06
CA GLN A 199 -22.24 24.63 30.16
C GLN A 199 -22.44 23.11 30.10
N LEU A 200 -22.37 22.54 28.92
CA LEU A 200 -22.49 21.08 28.73
C LEU A 200 -21.20 20.30 29.10
N ILE A 201 -20.04 20.93 28.97
CA ILE A 201 -18.74 20.30 29.30
C ILE A 201 -18.65 19.86 30.76
N PRO A 202 -19.06 20.67 31.78
CA PRO A 202 -19.05 20.26 33.19
C PRO A 202 -20.05 19.12 33.48
N MET A 203 -21.19 19.08 32.80
CA MET A 203 -22.16 17.97 32.95
C MET A 203 -21.60 16.65 32.44
N ILE A 204 -20.83 16.67 31.36
CA ILE A 204 -20.16 15.47 30.82
C ILE A 204 -19.01 15.06 31.74
N GLN A 205 -18.31 15.99 32.33
CA GLN A 205 -17.22 15.73 33.30
C GLN A 205 -17.74 15.18 34.63
N SER A 206 -18.89 15.63 35.09
CA SER A 206 -19.51 15.10 36.31
C SER A 206 -20.03 13.66 36.16
N THR A 207 -20.48 13.27 34.96
CA THR A 207 -20.83 11.87 34.68
C THR A 207 -19.57 10.96 34.60
N LYS A 208 -18.42 11.49 34.26
CA LYS A 208 -17.16 10.74 34.28
C LYS A 208 -16.76 10.31 35.68
N HIS A 209 -16.99 11.14 36.68
CA HIS A 209 -16.70 10.84 38.10
C HIS A 209 -17.62 9.76 38.68
N TRP A 210 -18.81 9.54 38.13
CA TRP A 210 -19.76 8.49 38.53
C TRP A 210 -19.44 7.11 37.96
N ILE A 211 -18.66 7.03 36.91
CA ILE A 211 -18.28 5.78 36.21
C ILE A 211 -16.98 5.20 36.79
N GLU A 212 -16.20 6.01 37.50
CA GLU A 212 -14.91 5.60 38.12
C GLU A 212 -15.05 5.20 39.60
N GLN A 213 -16.27 5.17 40.18
CA GLN A 213 -16.61 4.59 41.47
C GLN A 213 -17.35 3.25 41.30
#